data_a6fa141166258e9c0035100a6395488a
#
_entry.id   a6fa141166258e9c0035100a6395488a
#
_cell.length_a   1.000
_cell.length_b   1.000
_cell.length_c   1.000
_cell.angle_alpha   90.00
_cell.angle_beta   90.00
_cell.angle_gamma   90.00
#
_symmetry.space_group_name_H-M   'P 1'
#
loop_
_entity.id
_entity.type
_entity.pdbx_description
1 polymer ?
#
loop_
_entity_poly.entity_id
_entity_poly.type
_entity_poly.pdbx_seq_one_letter_code
_entity_poly.pdbx_strand_id
1 'polypeptide(L)'
;MAFNIAIDGPAGAGKSTIAKKLAADLGYVYVDTGAMYRAMAYYFLQNHIDASDEQAIAAACPKVDVTIQYTGGEQQVILNKENVNGVIRKEEVGNMASATSVYPVVRTKLVELQRQLAAKENVIMDGRDIGTVVLPDANVKIYLTASSKVRSEEHTSEL
;
A
#
# COMPACT_ATOMS: atom_id res chain seq x y z
N MET A 1 -15.73 -12.74 10.17
CA MET A 1 -14.51 -12.89 9.41
C MET A 1 -14.35 -11.77 8.38
N ALA A 2 -13.16 -11.29 8.22
CA ALA A 2 -12.90 -10.24 7.25
C ALA A 2 -12.99 -10.77 5.83
N PHE A 3 -13.56 -9.98 4.94
CA PHE A 3 -13.68 -10.31 3.52
C PHE A 3 -12.70 -9.46 2.75
N ASN A 4 -11.84 -10.08 1.94
CA ASN A 4 -10.75 -9.39 1.28
C ASN A 4 -10.80 -9.59 -0.24
N ILE A 5 -10.52 -8.52 -0.95
CA ILE A 5 -10.51 -8.49 -2.41
C ILE A 5 -9.12 -8.06 -2.87
N ALA A 6 -8.48 -8.89 -3.67
CA ALA A 6 -7.19 -8.58 -4.29
C ALA A 6 -7.40 -8.24 -5.77
N ILE A 7 -6.85 -7.11 -6.20
CA ILE A 7 -6.94 -6.69 -7.59
C ILE A 7 -5.52 -6.53 -8.12
N ASP A 8 -5.15 -7.38 -9.06
CA ASP A 8 -3.81 -7.39 -9.64
C ASP A 8 -3.86 -7.02 -11.13
N GLY A 9 -2.73 -6.65 -11.66
CA GLY A 9 -2.61 -6.32 -13.07
C GLY A 9 -1.49 -5.32 -13.32
N PRO A 10 -1.17 -5.08 -14.58
CA PRO A 10 -0.11 -4.14 -14.94
C PRO A 10 -0.51 -2.69 -14.67
N ALA A 11 0.48 -1.82 -14.66
CA ALA A 11 0.24 -0.39 -14.61
C ALA A 11 -0.61 0.02 -15.82
N GLY A 12 -1.49 0.99 -15.64
CA GLY A 12 -2.36 1.46 -16.71
C GLY A 12 -3.62 0.63 -16.92
N ALA A 13 -3.83 -0.41 -16.13
CA ALA A 13 -5.05 -1.22 -16.22
C ALA A 13 -6.23 -0.63 -15.45
N GLY A 14 -6.03 0.47 -14.73
CA GLY A 14 -7.08 1.13 -13.96
C GLY A 14 -7.37 0.50 -12.61
N LYS A 15 -6.42 -0.26 -12.06
CA LYS A 15 -6.60 -0.99 -10.80
C LYS A 15 -7.02 -0.09 -9.64
N SER A 16 -6.29 1.00 -9.45
CA SER A 16 -6.51 1.85 -8.29
C SER A 16 -7.88 2.56 -8.37
N THR A 17 -8.29 2.96 -9.57
CA THR A 17 -9.61 3.57 -9.77
C THR A 17 -10.72 2.59 -9.41
N ILE A 18 -10.62 1.36 -9.89
CA ILE A 18 -11.60 0.31 -9.62
C ILE A 18 -11.60 -0.06 -8.14
N ALA A 19 -10.42 -0.23 -7.55
CA ALA A 19 -10.30 -0.60 -6.14
C ALA A 19 -10.92 0.45 -5.23
N LYS A 20 -10.67 1.73 -5.49
CA LYS A 20 -11.23 2.81 -4.70
C LYS A 20 -12.75 2.90 -4.82
N LYS A 21 -13.25 2.70 -6.05
CA LYS A 21 -14.69 2.72 -6.28
C LYS A 21 -15.39 1.57 -5.57
N LEU A 22 -14.84 0.36 -5.69
CA LEU A 22 -15.40 -0.80 -4.98
C LEU A 22 -15.35 -0.60 -3.47
N ALA A 23 -14.27 -0.06 -2.94
CA ALA A 23 -14.15 0.19 -1.52
C ALA A 23 -15.24 1.15 -1.04
N ALA A 24 -15.47 2.23 -1.79
CA ALA A 24 -16.51 3.19 -1.46
C ALA A 24 -17.90 2.55 -1.53
N ASP A 25 -18.17 1.77 -2.57
CA ASP A 25 -19.47 1.14 -2.76
C ASP A 25 -19.78 0.08 -1.72
N LEU A 26 -18.77 -0.66 -1.28
CA LEU A 26 -18.94 -1.77 -0.33
C LEU A 26 -18.69 -1.36 1.12
N GLY A 27 -18.16 -0.17 1.36
CA GLY A 27 -17.78 0.24 2.71
C GLY A 27 -16.53 -0.48 3.20
N TYR A 28 -15.65 -0.87 2.30
CA TYR A 28 -14.41 -1.56 2.63
C TYR A 28 -13.25 -0.57 2.74
N VAL A 29 -12.18 -1.01 3.39
CA VAL A 29 -10.95 -0.21 3.49
C VAL A 29 -10.13 -0.42 2.21
N TYR A 30 -9.88 0.66 1.49
CA TYR A 30 -8.91 0.61 0.40
C TYR A 30 -7.51 0.75 0.99
N VAL A 31 -6.65 -0.23 0.74
CA VAL A 31 -5.29 -0.23 1.26
C VAL A 31 -4.35 0.39 0.24
N ASP A 32 -3.93 1.61 0.53
CA ASP A 32 -2.94 2.32 -0.28
C ASP A 32 -1.54 1.88 0.17
N THR A 33 -0.96 0.93 -0.56
CA THR A 33 0.35 0.37 -0.19
C THR A 33 1.45 1.41 -0.28
N GLY A 34 1.35 2.35 -1.23
CA GLY A 34 2.32 3.44 -1.34
C GLY A 34 2.32 4.33 -0.09
N ALA A 35 1.14 4.62 0.44
CA ALA A 35 1.04 5.39 1.68
C ALA A 35 1.66 4.65 2.86
N MET A 36 1.54 3.33 2.91
CA MET A 36 2.15 2.52 3.96
C MET A 36 3.68 2.55 3.87
N TYR A 37 4.25 2.47 2.65
CA TYR A 37 5.69 2.65 2.48
C TYR A 37 6.15 4.02 2.94
N ARG A 38 5.38 5.06 2.65
CA ARG A 38 5.69 6.42 3.08
C ARG A 38 5.63 6.56 4.59
N ALA A 39 4.69 5.91 5.25
CA ALA A 39 4.61 5.93 6.71
C ALA A 39 5.86 5.29 7.33
N MET A 40 6.31 4.15 6.80
CA MET A 40 7.56 3.54 7.26
C MET A 40 8.74 4.48 7.05
N ALA A 41 8.81 5.10 5.87
CA ALA A 41 9.88 6.03 5.54
C ALA A 41 9.89 7.22 6.50
N TYR A 42 8.72 7.72 6.86
CA TYR A 42 8.62 8.81 7.81
C TYR A 42 9.18 8.42 9.18
N TYR A 43 8.90 7.19 9.62
CA TYR A 43 9.49 6.65 10.85
C TYR A 43 11.02 6.67 10.79
N PHE A 44 11.59 6.22 9.66
CA PHE A 44 13.04 6.23 9.49
C PHE A 44 13.61 7.64 9.55
N LEU A 45 12.92 8.60 8.90
CA LEU A 45 13.34 10.00 8.93
C LEU A 45 13.28 10.59 10.34
N GLN A 46 12.21 10.32 11.09
CA GLN A 46 12.07 10.82 12.45
C GLN A 46 13.17 10.30 13.37
N ASN A 47 13.68 9.12 13.10
CA ASN A 47 14.71 8.49 13.91
C ASN A 47 16.11 8.68 13.34
N HIS A 48 16.25 9.58 12.37
CA HIS A 48 17.53 9.95 11.77
C HIS A 48 18.30 8.74 11.21
N ILE A 49 17.55 7.81 10.59
CA ILE A 49 18.14 6.61 9.99
C ILE A 49 18.47 6.93 8.53
N ASP A 50 19.71 6.67 8.15
CA ASP A 50 20.16 6.87 6.78
C ASP A 50 19.55 5.80 5.87
N ALA A 51 19.06 6.22 4.71
CA ALA A 51 18.43 5.30 3.75
C ALA A 51 19.42 4.23 3.24
N SER A 52 20.72 4.51 3.27
CA SER A 52 21.76 3.56 2.82
C SER A 52 22.20 2.59 3.92
N ASP A 53 21.74 2.80 5.15
CA ASP A 53 22.13 1.95 6.29
C ASP A 53 21.12 0.83 6.48
N GLU A 54 21.28 -0.24 5.71
CA GLU A 54 20.34 -1.37 5.72
C GLU A 54 20.22 -2.02 7.10
N GLN A 55 21.32 -2.07 7.86
CA GLN A 55 21.28 -2.67 9.20
C GLN A 55 20.41 -1.85 10.16
N ALA A 56 20.54 -0.53 10.11
CA ALA A 56 19.71 0.34 10.94
C ALA A 56 18.24 0.28 10.51
N ILE A 57 17.97 0.21 9.21
CA ILE A 57 16.61 0.03 8.68
C ILE A 57 16.03 -1.29 9.20
N ALA A 58 16.80 -2.38 9.11
CA ALA A 58 16.34 -3.69 9.58
C ALA A 58 16.05 -3.68 11.09
N ALA A 59 16.89 -3.01 11.87
CA ALA A 59 16.70 -2.91 13.31
C ALA A 59 15.46 -2.10 13.69
N ALA A 60 15.08 -1.13 12.85
CA ALA A 60 13.93 -0.29 13.09
C ALA A 60 12.60 -0.96 12.71
N CYS A 61 12.60 -1.83 11.71
CA CYS A 61 11.36 -2.44 11.21
C CYS A 61 10.46 -3.08 12.27
N PRO A 62 10.97 -3.83 13.24
CA PRO A 62 10.10 -4.40 14.28
C PRO A 62 9.34 -3.37 15.11
N LYS A 63 9.83 -2.14 15.16
CA LYS A 63 9.24 -1.06 15.95
C LYS A 63 8.17 -0.29 15.19
N VAL A 64 7.97 -0.57 13.92
CA VAL A 64 7.02 0.15 13.07
C VAL A 64 5.68 -0.57 13.07
N ASP A 65 4.61 0.18 13.33
CA ASP A 65 3.24 -0.30 13.18
C ASP A 65 2.49 0.70 12.32
N VAL A 66 1.94 0.23 11.21
CA VAL A 66 1.17 1.07 10.28
C VAL A 66 -0.19 0.43 10.06
N THR A 67 -1.24 1.21 10.25
CA THR A 67 -2.60 0.78 9.93
C THR A 67 -3.31 1.86 9.12
N ILE A 68 -4.47 1.50 8.59
CA ILE A 68 -5.32 2.41 7.85
C ILE A 68 -6.69 2.39 8.49
N GLN A 69 -7.25 3.58 8.73
CA GLN A 69 -8.58 3.76 9.29
C GLN A 69 -9.39 4.68 8.39
N TYR A 70 -10.71 4.57 8.50
CA TYR A 70 -11.62 5.52 7.87
C TYR A 70 -12.36 6.27 8.96
N THR A 71 -12.32 7.60 8.87
CA THR A 71 -13.03 8.48 9.79
C THR A 71 -13.69 9.57 8.96
N GLY A 72 -15.01 9.67 9.05
CA GLY A 72 -15.75 10.67 8.29
C GLY A 72 -15.62 10.49 6.77
N GLY A 73 -15.47 9.24 6.31
CA GLY A 73 -15.33 8.94 4.89
C GLY A 73 -13.93 9.19 4.33
N GLU A 74 -12.99 9.57 5.19
CA GLU A 74 -11.62 9.87 4.78
C GLU A 74 -10.66 8.81 5.29
N GLN A 75 -9.74 8.39 4.42
CA GLN A 75 -8.71 7.43 4.76
C GLN A 75 -7.63 8.10 5.59
N GLN A 76 -7.25 7.46 6.69
CA GLN A 76 -6.20 7.95 7.56
C GLN A 76 -5.14 6.89 7.74
N VAL A 77 -3.88 7.29 7.56
CA VAL A 77 -2.73 6.43 7.76
C VAL A 77 -2.20 6.67 9.16
N ILE A 78 -2.14 5.60 9.95
CA ILE A 78 -1.74 5.66 11.36
C ILE A 78 -0.41 4.96 11.54
N LEU A 79 0.59 5.71 11.95
CA LEU A 79 1.93 5.20 12.25
C LEU A 79 2.13 5.23 13.76
N ASN A 80 2.29 4.05 14.37
CA ASN A 80 2.49 3.95 15.81
C ASN A 80 1.49 4.80 16.58
N LYS A 81 0.20 4.66 16.24
CA LYS A 81 -0.93 5.34 16.86
C LYS A 81 -1.05 6.83 16.51
N GLU A 82 -0.23 7.35 15.62
CA GLU A 82 -0.28 8.74 15.21
C GLU A 82 -0.73 8.89 13.77
N ASN A 83 -1.67 9.81 13.52
CA ASN A 83 -2.12 10.09 12.16
C ASN A 83 -1.03 10.88 11.42
N VAL A 84 -0.53 10.31 10.34
CA VAL A 84 0.57 10.91 9.58
C VAL A 84 0.16 11.40 8.20
N ASN A 85 -1.14 11.48 7.91
CA ASN A 85 -1.63 11.93 6.61
C ASN A 85 -0.99 13.24 6.14
N GLY A 86 -0.84 14.20 7.05
CA GLY A 86 -0.35 15.52 6.69
C GLY A 86 1.12 15.57 6.33
N VAL A 87 1.91 14.59 6.77
CA VAL A 87 3.37 14.63 6.59
C VAL A 87 3.90 13.65 5.57
N ILE A 88 3.18 12.57 5.28
CA ILE A 88 3.72 11.53 4.39
C ILE A 88 3.72 11.90 2.92
N ARG A 89 3.06 13.00 2.54
CA ARG A 89 3.04 13.46 1.15
C ARG A 89 4.20 14.37 0.79
N LYS A 90 5.05 14.72 1.76
CA LYS A 90 6.22 15.55 1.51
C LYS A 90 7.21 14.82 0.60
N GLU A 91 7.93 15.59 -0.21
CA GLU A 91 8.89 15.04 -1.15
C GLU A 91 9.98 14.22 -0.46
N GLU A 92 10.50 14.70 0.65
CA GLU A 92 11.54 13.99 1.40
C GLU A 92 11.07 12.61 1.87
N VAL A 93 9.80 12.49 2.24
CA VAL A 93 9.21 11.21 2.65
C VAL A 93 9.11 10.26 1.44
N GLY A 94 8.66 10.79 0.31
CA GLY A 94 8.59 10.01 -0.93
C GLY A 94 9.96 9.51 -1.36
N ASN A 95 10.98 10.36 -1.28
CA ASN A 95 12.34 9.98 -1.65
C ASN A 95 12.88 8.89 -0.72
N MET A 96 12.63 9.02 0.58
CA MET A 96 13.03 8.01 1.56
C MET A 96 12.30 6.68 1.31
N ALA A 97 11.02 6.74 1.00
CA ALA A 97 10.22 5.55 0.69
C ALA A 97 10.79 4.82 -0.54
N SER A 98 11.12 5.56 -1.59
CA SER A 98 11.71 4.96 -2.79
C SER A 98 13.07 4.32 -2.48
N ALA A 99 13.89 4.99 -1.70
CA ALA A 99 15.23 4.50 -1.36
C ALA A 99 15.17 3.24 -0.48
N THR A 100 14.19 3.14 0.43
CA THR A 100 14.13 2.02 1.38
C THR A 100 13.24 0.87 0.91
N SER A 101 12.36 1.09 -0.05
CA SER A 101 11.46 0.04 -0.55
C SER A 101 12.20 -1.09 -1.26
N VAL A 102 13.45 -0.89 -1.65
CA VAL A 102 14.27 -1.92 -2.29
C VAL A 102 14.76 -2.98 -1.31
N TYR A 103 14.73 -2.69 -0.02
CA TYR A 103 15.22 -3.65 0.98
C TYR A 103 14.19 -4.73 1.26
N PRO A 104 14.58 -6.02 1.17
CA PRO A 104 13.63 -7.11 1.47
C PRO A 104 13.03 -7.01 2.85
N VAL A 105 13.77 -6.56 3.86
CA VAL A 105 13.27 -6.45 5.23
C VAL A 105 12.10 -5.46 5.32
N VAL A 106 12.16 -4.37 4.58
CA VAL A 106 11.07 -3.38 4.54
C VAL A 106 9.84 -3.98 3.89
N ARG A 107 10.02 -4.64 2.75
CA ARG A 107 8.91 -5.28 2.03
C ARG A 107 8.25 -6.37 2.86
N THR A 108 9.06 -7.19 3.54
CA THR A 108 8.55 -8.26 4.41
C THR A 108 7.73 -7.68 5.55
N LYS A 109 8.23 -6.62 6.18
CA LYS A 109 7.50 -5.96 7.26
C LYS A 109 6.17 -5.39 6.74
N LEU A 110 6.19 -4.77 5.58
CA LEU A 110 4.98 -4.17 5.03
C LEU A 110 3.93 -5.24 4.69
N VAL A 111 4.34 -6.37 4.11
CA VAL A 111 3.43 -7.47 3.84
C VAL A 111 2.80 -7.99 5.13
N GLU A 112 3.60 -8.11 6.19
CA GLU A 112 3.10 -8.52 7.51
C GLU A 112 2.01 -7.55 8.00
N LEU A 113 2.27 -6.24 7.91
CA LEU A 113 1.30 -5.23 8.34
C LEU A 113 0.03 -5.27 7.47
N GLN A 114 0.18 -5.48 6.19
CA GLN A 114 -0.96 -5.61 5.28
C GLN A 114 -1.82 -6.82 5.61
N ARG A 115 -1.19 -7.95 5.93
CA ARG A 115 -1.90 -9.17 6.33
C ARG A 115 -2.63 -8.99 7.65
N GLN A 116 -2.02 -8.28 8.60
CA GLN A 116 -2.66 -7.97 9.87
C GLN A 116 -3.92 -7.12 9.66
N LEU A 117 -3.83 -6.12 8.79
CA LEU A 117 -4.98 -5.28 8.48
C LEU A 117 -6.08 -6.10 7.79
N ALA A 118 -5.72 -6.95 6.84
CA ALA A 118 -6.67 -7.78 6.12
C ALA A 118 -7.37 -8.80 7.02
N ALA A 119 -6.71 -9.22 8.10
CA ALA A 119 -7.31 -10.14 9.06
C ALA A 119 -8.39 -9.47 9.93
N LYS A 120 -8.29 -8.17 10.11
CA LYS A 120 -9.20 -7.41 10.99
C LYS A 120 -10.31 -6.69 10.25
N GLU A 121 -10.04 -6.26 9.02
CA GLU A 121 -10.94 -5.39 8.27
C GLU A 121 -11.28 -6.00 6.92
N ASN A 122 -12.44 -5.62 6.39
CA ASN A 122 -12.75 -5.93 5.00
C ASN A 122 -11.92 -4.98 4.13
N VAL A 123 -10.98 -5.50 3.38
CA VAL A 123 -10.04 -4.67 2.62
C VAL A 123 -10.11 -4.96 1.13
N ILE A 124 -9.78 -3.93 0.34
CA ILE A 124 -9.47 -4.06 -1.07
C ILE A 124 -8.06 -3.56 -1.26
N MET A 125 -7.23 -4.36 -1.87
CA MET A 125 -5.82 -4.04 -2.10
C MET A 125 -5.49 -4.28 -3.56
N ASP A 126 -4.81 -3.33 -4.18
CA ASP A 126 -4.40 -3.47 -5.58
C ASP A 126 -2.88 -3.50 -5.70
N GLY A 127 -2.41 -4.20 -6.71
CA GLY A 127 -0.97 -4.34 -6.96
C GLY A 127 -0.69 -5.25 -8.12
N ARG A 128 0.39 -6.00 -8.03
CA ARG A 128 0.81 -6.95 -9.07
C ARG A 128 0.87 -8.39 -8.58
N ASP A 129 0.98 -8.58 -7.28
CA ASP A 129 1.12 -9.91 -6.69
C ASP A 129 0.30 -10.04 -5.40
N ILE A 130 -0.79 -9.27 -5.30
CA ILE A 130 -1.59 -9.27 -4.08
C ILE A 130 -2.27 -10.63 -3.88
N GLY A 131 -2.93 -11.13 -4.90
CA GLY A 131 -3.67 -12.39 -4.79
C GLY A 131 -2.78 -13.63 -4.78
N THR A 132 -1.50 -13.51 -5.10
CA THR A 132 -0.57 -14.64 -5.13
C THR A 132 0.40 -14.64 -3.95
N VAL A 133 0.87 -13.47 -3.53
CA VAL A 133 1.91 -13.34 -2.50
C VAL A 133 1.38 -12.73 -1.22
N VAL A 134 0.75 -11.56 -1.32
CA VAL A 134 0.36 -10.79 -0.12
C VAL A 134 -0.87 -11.39 0.56
N LEU A 135 -1.92 -11.62 -0.22
CA LEU A 135 -3.19 -12.16 0.27
C LEU A 135 -3.57 -13.40 -0.54
N PRO A 136 -2.82 -14.50 -0.39
CA PRO A 136 -3.11 -15.70 -1.18
C PRO A 136 -4.47 -16.32 -0.86
N ASP A 137 -5.03 -16.00 0.31
CA ASP A 137 -6.34 -16.49 0.73
C ASP A 137 -7.45 -15.47 0.57
N ALA A 138 -7.23 -14.42 -0.23
CA ALA A 138 -8.27 -13.41 -0.48
C ALA A 138 -9.55 -14.08 -1.00
N ASN A 139 -10.68 -13.59 -0.51
CA ASN A 139 -11.99 -14.14 -0.88
C ASN A 139 -12.29 -13.96 -2.36
N VAL A 140 -11.85 -12.83 -2.94
CA VAL A 140 -12.00 -12.56 -4.36
C VAL A 140 -10.65 -12.12 -4.90
N LYS A 141 -10.25 -12.68 -6.02
CA LYS A 141 -9.02 -12.32 -6.71
C LYS A 141 -9.37 -11.92 -8.13
N ILE A 142 -9.08 -10.68 -8.47
CA ILE A 142 -9.38 -10.11 -9.78
C ILE A 142 -8.06 -9.79 -10.46
N TYR A 143 -7.91 -10.19 -11.70
CA TYR A 143 -6.77 -9.81 -12.50
C TYR A 143 -7.25 -8.93 -13.66
N LEU A 144 -6.84 -7.66 -13.64
CA LEU A 144 -7.20 -6.73 -14.70
C LEU A 144 -6.14 -6.76 -15.78
N THR A 145 -6.59 -6.78 -17.03
CA THR A 145 -5.70 -6.69 -18.18
C THR A 145 -6.12 -5.50 -19.01
N ALA A 146 -5.16 -4.92 -19.73
CA ALA A 146 -5.45 -3.91 -20.72
C ALA A 146 -5.26 -4.53 -22.09
N SER A 147 -6.23 -4.34 -22.99
CA SER A 147 -6.08 -4.81 -24.36
C SER A 147 -4.94 -4.04 -25.04
N SER A 148 -4.41 -4.59 -26.14
CA SER A 148 -3.39 -3.90 -26.91
C SER A 148 -3.83 -2.51 -27.34
N LYS A 149 -5.09 -2.37 -27.72
CA LYS A 149 -5.64 -1.09 -28.12
C LYS A 149 -5.67 -0.11 -26.94
N VAL A 150 -6.15 -0.55 -25.79
CA VAL A 150 -6.20 0.29 -24.60
C VAL A 150 -4.79 0.72 -24.18
N ARG A 151 -3.83 -0.20 -24.16
CA ARG A 151 -2.46 0.14 -23.82
C ARG A 151 -1.84 1.11 -24.81
N SER A 152 -2.12 0.95 -26.08
CA SER A 152 -1.65 1.87 -27.09
C SER A 152 -2.20 3.28 -26.90
N GLU A 153 -3.47 3.37 -26.54
CA GLU A 153 -4.11 4.65 -26.25
C GLU A 153 -3.63 5.30 -24.97
N GLU A 154 -3.25 4.52 -23.99
CA GLU A 154 -2.68 5.03 -22.74
C GLU A 154 -1.37 5.79 -22.96
N HIS A 155 -0.61 5.42 -23.97
CA HIS A 155 0.60 6.14 -24.31
C HIS A 155 0.31 7.51 -24.93
N THR A 156 -0.90 7.76 -25.36
CA THR A 156 -1.27 8.99 -26.05
C THR A 156 -2.34 9.78 -25.33
N SER A 157 -3.34 9.14 -24.76
CA SER A 157 -4.50 9.82 -24.21
C SER A 157 -4.88 9.36 -22.81
N GLU A 158 -4.25 8.37 -22.27
CA GLU A 158 -4.53 7.87 -20.94
C GLU A 158 -5.99 7.38 -20.81
N LEU A 159 -6.19 6.13 -20.89
CA LEU A 159 -7.53 5.55 -20.69
C LEU A 159 -7.79 5.14 -19.26
#